data_071d64d2cb443daac280470f05fdac24
#
_entry.id   071d64d2cb443daac280470f05fdac24
#
_cell.length_a   1.000
_cell.length_b   1.000
_cell.length_c   1.000
_cell.angle_alpha   90.00
_cell.angle_beta   90.00
_cell.angle_gamma   90.00
#
_symmetry.space_group_name_H-M   'P 1'
#
loop_
_entity.id
_entity.type
_entity.pdbx_description
1 polymer ?
#
loop_
_entity_poly.entity_id
_entity_poly.type
_entity_poly.pdbx_seq_one_letter_code
_entity_poly.pdbx_strand_id
1 'polypeptide(L)' 'MDADVLDGVVRAKFPNAHVEVRGGDGRYEVIIVSEEFRDLSRVKRQQLVYGCLTDYIKDGLVHAVTIQAKTPDEA' A
#
# COMPACT_ATOMS: atom_id res chain seq x y z
N MET A 1 15.79 2.16 -2.29
CA MET A 1 14.59 2.42 -1.46
C MET A 1 14.38 1.24 -0.54
N ASP A 2 14.12 1.47 0.72
CA ASP A 2 13.82 0.39 1.65
C ASP A 2 12.35 0.40 2.06
N ALA A 3 11.94 -0.62 2.79
CA ALA A 3 10.54 -0.78 3.21
C ALA A 3 10.07 0.37 4.11
N ASP A 4 10.95 0.95 4.91
CA ASP A 4 10.59 2.04 5.81
C ASP A 4 10.22 3.31 5.04
N VAL A 5 10.90 3.57 3.93
CA VAL A 5 10.57 4.72 3.08
C VAL A 5 9.19 4.52 2.46
N LEU A 6 8.94 3.33 1.93
CA LEU A 6 7.65 3.01 1.31
C LEU A 6 6.52 3.04 2.35
N ASP A 7 6.78 2.55 3.55
CA ASP A 7 5.85 2.62 4.68
C ASP A 7 5.43 4.07 4.93
N GLY A 8 6.39 4.99 5.00
CA GLY A 8 6.13 6.42 5.20
C GLY A 8 5.28 7.02 4.08
N VAL A 9 5.53 6.63 2.84
CA VAL A 9 4.75 7.09 1.70
C VAL A 9 3.28 6.67 1.82
N VAL A 10 3.05 5.41 2.17
CA VAL A 10 1.70 4.88 2.31
C VAL A 10 0.98 5.50 3.51
N ARG A 11 1.66 5.64 4.64
CA ARG A 11 1.08 6.26 5.85
C ARG A 11 0.68 7.70 5.62
N ALA A 12 1.43 8.43 4.82
CA ALA A 12 1.10 9.82 4.50
C ALA A 12 -0.22 9.93 3.74
N LYS A 13 -0.56 8.94 2.93
CA LYS A 13 -1.81 8.90 2.16
C LYS A 13 -2.97 8.30 2.94
N PHE A 14 -2.68 7.45 3.93
CA PHE A 14 -3.71 6.80 4.75
C PHE A 14 -3.39 7.01 6.23
N PRO A 15 -3.51 8.25 6.73
CA PRO A 15 -3.03 8.59 8.08
C PRO A 15 -3.77 7.86 9.22
N ASN A 16 -4.98 7.37 8.96
CA ASN A 16 -5.77 6.66 9.97
C ASN A 16 -5.69 5.14 9.81
N ALA A 17 -4.88 4.66 8.88
CA ALA A 17 -4.77 3.23 8.61
C ALA A 17 -3.66 2.60 9.44
N HIS A 18 -3.80 1.29 9.66
CA HIS A 18 -2.68 0.47 10.08
C HIS A 18 -1.94 0.04 8.82
N VAL A 19 -0.65 0.32 8.75
CA VAL A 19 0.17 0.02 7.57
C VAL A 19 1.35 -0.84 7.97
N GLU A 20 1.63 -1.86 7.17
CA GLU A 20 2.80 -2.70 7.31
C GLU A 20 3.39 -2.92 5.93
N VAL A 21 4.68 -2.66 5.77
CA VAL A 21 5.40 -2.86 4.51
C VAL A 21 6.57 -3.79 4.76
N ARG A 22 6.69 -4.80 3.92
CA ARG A 22 7.77 -5.79 3.96
C ARG A 22 8.45 -5.86 2.61
N GLY A 23 9.69 -6.31 2.61
CA GLY A 23 10.43 -6.54 1.38
C GLY A 23 11.63 -5.63 1.22
N GLY A 24 12.15 -5.60 0.00
CA GLY A 24 13.31 -4.82 -0.37
C GLY A 24 13.70 -5.10 -1.81
N ASP A 25 14.72 -4.40 -2.29
CA ASP A 25 15.24 -4.59 -3.65
C ASP A 25 14.18 -4.45 -4.73
N GLY A 26 13.25 -3.52 -4.53
CA GLY A 26 12.18 -3.24 -5.49
C GLY A 26 10.98 -4.17 -5.40
N ARG A 27 10.98 -5.14 -4.51
CA ARG A 27 9.87 -6.10 -4.33
C ARG A 27 9.30 -5.95 -2.95
N TYR A 28 8.01 -5.56 -2.87
CA TYR A 28 7.38 -5.20 -1.61
C TYR A 28 6.02 -5.85 -1.43
N GLU A 29 5.65 -6.05 -0.17
CA GLU A 29 4.30 -6.40 0.24
C GLU A 29 3.78 -5.27 1.11
N VAL A 30 2.62 -4.73 0.77
CA VAL A 30 1.96 -3.65 1.51
C VAL A 30 0.66 -4.17 2.08
N ILE A 31 0.52 -4.09 3.40
CA ILE A 31 -0.69 -4.48 4.11
C ILE A 31 -1.28 -3.22 4.72
N ILE A 32 -2.53 -2.90 4.37
CA ILE A 32 -3.23 -1.73 4.89
C ILE A 32 -4.57 -2.16 5.46
N VAL A 33 -4.83 -1.73 6.69
CA VAL A 33 -6.11 -1.95 7.34
C VAL A 33 -6.74 -0.59 7.62
N SER A 34 -7.88 -0.31 7.01
CA SER A 34 -8.55 0.98 7.14
C SER A 34 -10.04 0.87 6.84
N GLU A 35 -10.84 1.64 7.58
CA GLU A 35 -12.27 1.78 7.29
C GLU A 35 -12.52 2.43 5.92
N GLU A 36 -11.54 3.13 5.36
CA GLU A 36 -11.67 3.77 4.05
C GLU A 36 -11.95 2.75 2.94
N PHE A 37 -11.63 1.48 3.15
CA PHE A 37 -11.87 0.44 2.16
C PHE A 37 -13.28 -0.16 2.22
N ARG A 38 -14.07 0.21 3.20
CA ARG A 38 -15.44 -0.26 3.32
C ARG A 38 -16.24 0.20 2.10
N ASP A 39 -17.07 -0.69 1.58
CA ASP A 39 -17.89 -0.45 0.39
C ASP A 39 -17.11 -0.31 -0.92
N LEU A 40 -15.80 -0.49 -0.88
CA LEU A 40 -14.99 -0.53 -2.09
C LEU A 40 -14.77 -1.98 -2.52
N SER A 41 -14.86 -2.21 -3.83
CA SER A 41 -14.52 -3.51 -4.40
C SER A 41 -13.03 -3.78 -4.23
N ARG A 42 -12.64 -5.04 -4.36
CA ARG A 42 -11.24 -5.43 -4.27
C ARG A 42 -10.39 -4.68 -5.30
N VAL A 43 -10.88 -4.57 -6.52
CA VAL A 43 -10.17 -3.85 -7.59
C VAL A 43 -9.99 -2.38 -7.24
N LYS A 44 -11.01 -1.74 -6.72
CA LYS A 44 -10.92 -0.32 -6.35
C LYS A 44 -9.95 -0.08 -5.20
N ARG A 45 -9.90 -0.99 -4.23
CA ARG A 45 -8.92 -0.92 -3.14
C ARG A 45 -7.49 -0.99 -3.67
N GLN A 46 -7.25 -1.92 -4.61
CA GLN A 46 -5.95 -2.06 -5.25
C GLN A 46 -5.56 -0.80 -6.00
N GLN A 47 -6.46 -0.24 -6.79
CA GLN A 47 -6.23 0.99 -7.54
C GLN A 47 -5.91 2.16 -6.64
N LEU A 48 -6.62 2.28 -5.53
CA LEU A 48 -6.42 3.36 -4.57
C LEU A 48 -5.02 3.32 -3.96
N VAL A 49 -4.57 2.15 -3.55
CA VAL A 49 -3.24 1.98 -2.97
C VAL A 49 -2.16 2.12 -4.04
N TYR A 50 -2.36 1.54 -5.21
CA TYR A 50 -1.43 1.67 -6.33
C TYR A 50 -1.19 3.14 -6.69
N GLY A 51 -2.23 3.97 -6.60
CA GLY A 51 -2.11 5.40 -6.89
C GLY A 51 -1.06 6.11 -6.03
N CYS A 52 -0.81 5.63 -4.82
CA CYS A 52 0.22 6.17 -3.94
C CYS A 52 1.62 5.82 -4.40
N LEU A 53 1.76 4.76 -5.19
CA LEU A 53 3.05 4.16 -5.55
C LEU A 53 3.46 4.47 -6.99
N THR A 54 2.62 5.15 -7.75
CA THR A 54 2.80 5.35 -9.18
C THR A 54 4.16 5.95 -9.53
N ASP A 55 4.56 7.00 -8.82
CA ASP A 55 5.84 7.67 -9.11
C ASP A 55 7.03 6.75 -8.83
N TYR A 56 6.95 5.95 -7.80
CA TYR A 56 8.03 5.03 -7.41
C TYR A 56 8.14 3.85 -8.37
N ILE A 57 7.01 3.40 -8.90
CA ILE A 57 6.98 2.36 -9.93
C ILE A 57 7.58 2.92 -11.22
N LYS A 58 7.19 4.11 -11.59
CA LYS A 58 7.65 4.79 -12.79
C LYS A 58 9.16 5.04 -12.76
N ASP A 59 9.68 5.39 -11.59
CA ASP A 59 11.11 5.67 -11.41
C ASP A 59 11.93 4.38 -11.24
N GLY A 60 11.32 3.22 -11.29
CA GLY A 60 12.02 1.95 -11.19
C GLY A 60 12.45 1.56 -9.78
N LEU A 61 11.94 2.26 -8.76
CA LEU A 61 12.26 1.95 -7.36
C LEU A 61 11.39 0.81 -6.80
N VAL A 62 10.19 0.65 -7.36
CA VAL A 62 9.29 -0.45 -7.03
C VAL A 62 9.06 -1.24 -8.31
N HIS A 63 9.51 -2.49 -8.35
CA HIS A 63 9.37 -3.38 -9.51
C HIS A 63 8.17 -4.31 -9.39
N ALA A 64 7.89 -4.76 -8.16
CA ALA A 64 6.77 -5.65 -7.89
C ALA A 64 6.20 -5.31 -6.52
N VAL A 65 4.89 -5.23 -6.42
CA VAL A 65 4.22 -4.97 -5.16
C VAL A 65 2.96 -5.83 -5.06
N THR A 66 2.79 -6.45 -3.89
CA THR A 66 1.57 -7.15 -3.52
C THR A 66 0.86 -6.29 -2.49
N ILE A 67 -0.42 -6.04 -2.70
CA ILE A 67 -1.22 -5.16 -1.84
C ILE A 67 -2.36 -5.95 -1.21
N GLN A 68 -2.46 -5.88 0.11
CA GLN A 68 -3.59 -6.39 0.86
C GLN A 68 -4.27 -5.20 1.54
N ALA A 69 -5.45 -4.85 1.07
CA ALA A 69 -6.22 -3.73 1.60
C ALA A 69 -7.51 -4.26 2.23
N LYS A 70 -7.63 -4.10 3.54
CA LYS A 70 -8.71 -4.69 4.32
C LYS A 70 -9.35 -3.66 5.23
N THR A 71 -10.63 -3.89 5.55
CA THR A 71 -11.26 -3.18 6.67
C THR A 71 -10.86 -3.86 7.97
N PRO A 72 -11.01 -3.20 9.14
CA PRO A 72 -10.63 -3.80 10.42
C PRO A 72 -11.30 -5.14 10.72
N ASP A 73 -12.55 -5.30 10.30
CA ASP A 73 -13.28 -6.55 10.53
C ASP A 73 -12.88 -7.67 9.58
N GLU A 74 -12.20 -7.35 8.47
CA GLU A 74 -11.67 -8.33 7.53
C GLU A 74 -10.26 -8.80 7.90
N ALA A 75 -9.61 -8.00 8.73
CA ALA A 75 -8.20 -8.26 9.08
C ALA A 75 -8.02 -9.43 10.04
#